data_0982dfc368bdabef088b6c47a775aab7
#
_entry.id   0982dfc368bdabef088b6c47a775aab7
#
_cell.length_a   1.000
_cell.length_b   1.000
_cell.length_c   1.000
_cell.angle_alpha   90.00
_cell.angle_beta   90.00
_cell.angle_gamma   90.00
#
_symmetry.space_group_name_H-M   'P 1'
#
loop_
_entity.id
_entity.type
_entity.pdbx_description
1 polymer ?
#
loop_
_entity_poly.entity_id
_entity_poly.type
_entity_poly.pdbx_seq_one_letter_code
_entity_poly.pdbx_strand_id
1 'polypeptide(L)'
;MSRWFPALAVLVAAMFAYAPISIANAPYESTMLLVQKIFYFHVPSWFVMFSGAFLCAGASVVYLARGTREADHYAVTGAELAVVFGLIGLITGPLWARKAWGVWWEWDVKLTLALVVWLTFVAYLLLRRYGGPGSEKLAAGVGIFGAANIPFVYYSVNWWRTIHPKTSVVPSLGPGMRGTFWFCVMAFMLLMVLLVALRVRLERQRALVDDLYLELED
;
A
#
# COMPACT_ATOMS: atom_id res chain seq x y z
N MET A 1 3.33 21.85 -12.66
CA MET A 1 2.32 20.85 -12.21
C MET A 1 1.10 20.99 -13.10
N SER A 2 0.50 19.87 -13.53
CA SER A 2 -0.76 19.93 -14.28
C SER A 2 -1.87 20.55 -13.41
N ARG A 3 -2.84 21.22 -14.04
CA ARG A 3 -3.93 21.95 -13.33
C ARG A 3 -4.79 21.05 -12.43
N TRP A 4 -4.79 19.73 -12.68
CA TRP A 4 -5.57 18.79 -11.88
C TRP A 4 -4.96 18.49 -10.50
N PHE A 5 -3.62 18.62 -10.34
CA PHE A 5 -2.92 18.24 -9.11
C PHE A 5 -3.37 19.06 -7.88
N PRO A 6 -3.44 20.41 -7.91
CA PRO A 6 -3.95 21.17 -6.77
C PRO A 6 -5.40 20.84 -6.44
N ALA A 7 -6.23 20.66 -7.47
CA ALA A 7 -7.65 20.31 -7.27
C ALA A 7 -7.79 18.94 -6.59
N LEU A 8 -7.02 17.94 -7.03
CA LEU A 8 -6.99 16.62 -6.38
C LEU A 8 -6.45 16.72 -4.95
N ALA A 9 -5.41 17.51 -4.70
CA ALA A 9 -4.86 17.70 -3.36
C ALA A 9 -5.88 18.29 -2.39
N VAL A 10 -6.64 19.30 -2.81
CA VAL A 10 -7.73 19.90 -2.04
C VAL A 10 -8.84 18.89 -1.77
N LEU A 11 -9.24 18.12 -2.79
CA LEU A 11 -10.26 17.07 -2.65
C LEU A 11 -9.82 16.01 -1.63
N VAL A 12 -8.60 15.49 -1.75
CA VAL A 12 -8.05 14.49 -0.83
C VAL A 12 -7.99 15.04 0.60
N ALA A 13 -7.51 16.28 0.78
CA ALA A 13 -7.48 16.93 2.09
C ALA A 13 -8.88 17.05 2.70
N ALA A 14 -9.87 17.49 1.91
CA ALA A 14 -11.26 17.59 2.36
C ALA A 14 -11.84 16.22 2.73
N MET A 15 -11.56 15.17 1.95
CA MET A 15 -12.01 13.80 2.26
C MET A 15 -11.39 13.28 3.56
N PHE A 16 -10.09 13.49 3.79
CA PHE A 16 -9.45 13.08 5.04
C PHE A 16 -9.89 13.92 6.24
N ALA A 17 -10.22 15.19 6.06
CA ALA A 17 -10.83 16.02 7.12
C ALA A 17 -12.23 15.54 7.50
N TYR A 18 -13.01 15.07 6.53
CA TYR A 18 -14.36 14.54 6.75
C TYR A 18 -14.37 13.08 7.23
N ALA A 19 -13.37 12.27 6.91
CA ALA A 19 -13.31 10.83 7.23
C ALA A 19 -13.56 10.53 8.73
N PRO A 20 -12.94 11.24 9.71
CA PRO A 20 -13.22 11.01 11.13
C PRO A 20 -14.69 11.23 11.50
N ILE A 21 -15.36 12.22 10.89
CA ILE A 21 -16.79 12.51 11.12
C ILE A 21 -17.63 11.37 10.57
N SER A 22 -17.37 10.93 9.34
CA SER A 22 -18.08 9.79 8.72
C SER A 22 -17.92 8.51 9.54
N ILE A 23 -16.70 8.24 10.03
CA ILE A 23 -16.39 7.06 10.84
C ILE A 23 -17.06 7.16 12.22
N ALA A 24 -17.07 8.34 12.85
CA ALA A 24 -17.73 8.54 14.15
C ALA A 24 -19.21 8.22 14.05
N ASN A 25 -19.88 8.62 12.96
CA ASN A 25 -21.30 8.41 12.71
C ASN A 25 -21.66 7.01 12.15
N ALA A 26 -20.67 6.22 11.72
CA ALA A 26 -20.92 4.86 11.23
C ALA A 26 -21.49 3.99 12.36
N PRO A 27 -22.45 3.08 12.08
CA PRO A 27 -22.95 2.13 13.06
C PRO A 27 -21.84 1.29 13.69
N TYR A 28 -22.04 0.85 14.92
CA TYR A 28 -21.17 -0.12 15.57
C TYR A 28 -21.43 -1.52 15.01
N GLU A 29 -20.35 -2.30 14.88
CA GLU A 29 -20.45 -3.73 14.70
C GLU A 29 -20.82 -4.39 16.05
N SER A 30 -21.64 -5.45 16.01
CA SER A 30 -22.31 -6.02 17.20
C SER A 30 -21.36 -6.63 18.23
N THR A 31 -20.18 -7.11 17.81
CA THR A 31 -19.23 -7.82 18.68
C THR A 31 -18.05 -6.96 19.10
N MET A 32 -17.48 -6.18 18.18
CA MET A 32 -16.26 -5.38 18.40
C MET A 32 -16.57 -3.93 18.80
N LEU A 33 -17.81 -3.47 18.66
CA LEU A 33 -18.26 -2.13 19.02
C LEU A 33 -17.34 -1.01 18.46
N LEU A 34 -16.84 -0.12 19.34
CA LEU A 34 -15.98 1.00 18.95
C LEU A 34 -14.67 0.56 18.27
N VAL A 35 -14.12 -0.58 18.68
CA VAL A 35 -12.83 -1.07 18.19
C VAL A 35 -12.87 -1.39 16.69
N GLN A 36 -14.04 -1.81 16.18
CA GLN A 36 -14.24 -2.05 14.76
C GLN A 36 -13.95 -0.82 13.89
N LYS A 37 -14.04 0.40 14.41
CA LYS A 37 -13.79 1.62 13.62
C LYS A 37 -12.37 1.76 13.10
N ILE A 38 -11.40 1.05 13.65
CA ILE A 38 -10.04 0.94 13.09
C ILE A 38 -10.04 0.34 11.67
N PHE A 39 -11.03 -0.49 11.36
CA PHE A 39 -11.25 -1.11 10.05
C PHE A 39 -11.25 -0.10 8.90
N TYR A 40 -11.82 1.09 9.10
CA TYR A 40 -11.95 2.13 8.08
C TYR A 40 -10.63 2.80 7.68
N PHE A 41 -9.55 2.57 8.42
CA PHE A 41 -8.19 2.97 8.07
C PHE A 41 -7.31 1.76 7.74
N HIS A 42 -7.45 0.70 8.52
CA HIS A 42 -6.66 -0.51 8.37
C HIS A 42 -6.84 -1.15 6.99
N VAL A 43 -8.07 -1.43 6.61
CA VAL A 43 -8.35 -2.11 5.33
C VAL A 43 -8.03 -1.23 4.12
N PRO A 44 -8.42 0.07 4.06
CA PRO A 44 -7.99 0.96 2.99
C PRO A 44 -6.46 1.09 2.84
N SER A 45 -5.69 1.02 3.93
CA SER A 45 -4.22 1.00 3.86
C SER A 45 -3.71 -0.24 3.09
N TRP A 46 -4.31 -1.41 3.31
CA TRP A 46 -3.98 -2.62 2.54
C TRP A 46 -4.38 -2.52 1.07
N PHE A 47 -5.48 -1.81 0.73
CA PHE A 47 -5.81 -1.53 -0.67
C PHE A 47 -4.70 -0.73 -1.36
N VAL A 48 -4.17 0.31 -0.72
CA VAL A 48 -3.04 1.09 -1.26
C VAL A 48 -1.77 0.24 -1.32
N MET A 49 -1.47 -0.53 -0.27
CA MET A 49 -0.32 -1.44 -0.24
C MET A 49 -0.34 -2.41 -1.42
N PHE A 50 -1.44 -3.11 -1.65
CA PHE A 50 -1.58 -4.07 -2.76
C PHE A 50 -1.53 -3.37 -4.12
N SER A 51 -2.19 -2.23 -4.27
CA SER A 51 -2.15 -1.44 -5.50
C SER A 51 -0.74 -0.93 -5.80
N GLY A 52 0.00 -0.47 -4.78
CA GLY A 52 1.41 -0.09 -4.89
C GLY A 52 2.29 -1.27 -5.31
N ALA A 53 2.08 -2.44 -4.71
CA ALA A 53 2.80 -3.66 -5.05
C ALA A 53 2.54 -4.09 -6.51
N PHE A 54 1.30 -4.04 -6.98
CA PHE A 54 0.96 -4.34 -8.37
C PHE A 54 1.48 -3.29 -9.34
N LEU A 55 1.51 -2.00 -8.94
CA LEU A 55 2.16 -0.94 -9.71
C LEU A 55 3.66 -1.23 -9.85
N CYS A 56 4.34 -1.57 -8.74
CA CYS A 56 5.75 -1.96 -8.76
C CYS A 56 6.00 -3.13 -9.71
N ALA A 57 5.21 -4.21 -9.59
CA ALA A 57 5.38 -5.41 -10.42
C ALA A 57 5.12 -5.12 -11.92
N GLY A 58 4.02 -4.45 -12.25
CA GLY A 58 3.69 -4.10 -13.63
C GLY A 58 4.75 -3.21 -14.27
N ALA A 59 5.20 -2.18 -13.54
CA ALA A 59 6.29 -1.32 -13.99
C ALA A 59 7.62 -2.07 -14.09
N SER A 60 7.91 -3.00 -13.18
CA SER A 60 9.10 -3.87 -13.23
C SER A 60 9.09 -4.78 -14.47
N VAL A 61 7.95 -5.35 -14.84
CA VAL A 61 7.81 -6.12 -16.09
C VAL A 61 8.12 -5.25 -17.31
N VAL A 62 7.59 -4.03 -17.36
CA VAL A 62 7.87 -3.08 -18.45
C VAL A 62 9.35 -2.69 -18.46
N TYR A 63 9.95 -2.47 -17.29
CA TYR A 63 11.37 -2.15 -17.17
C TYR A 63 12.25 -3.29 -17.69
N LEU A 64 11.99 -4.54 -17.29
CA LEU A 64 12.75 -5.69 -17.76
C LEU A 64 12.60 -5.93 -19.27
N ALA A 65 11.44 -5.62 -19.85
CA ALA A 65 11.15 -5.80 -21.27
C ALA A 65 11.72 -4.67 -22.14
N ARG A 66 11.72 -3.42 -21.66
CA ARG A 66 12.03 -2.22 -22.48
C ARG A 66 13.20 -1.40 -21.99
N GLY A 67 13.70 -1.60 -20.77
CA GLY A 67 14.82 -0.86 -20.18
C GLY A 67 14.56 0.64 -19.94
N THR A 68 13.29 1.06 -19.86
CA THR A 68 12.96 2.49 -19.77
C THR A 68 13.10 2.99 -18.33
N ARG A 69 13.82 4.11 -18.11
CA ARG A 69 13.92 4.79 -16.80
C ARG A 69 12.55 5.16 -16.23
N GLU A 70 11.62 5.53 -17.10
CA GLU A 70 10.25 5.87 -16.68
C GLU A 70 9.54 4.70 -15.98
N ALA A 71 9.65 3.49 -16.53
CA ALA A 71 9.09 2.30 -15.89
C ALA A 71 9.75 2.03 -14.52
N ASP A 72 11.06 2.23 -14.41
CA ASP A 72 11.79 2.09 -13.16
C ASP A 72 11.29 3.09 -12.09
N HIS A 73 11.06 4.36 -12.47
CA HIS A 73 10.50 5.38 -11.56
C HIS A 73 9.14 4.94 -10.98
N TYR A 74 8.26 4.36 -11.80
CA TYR A 74 6.98 3.82 -11.32
C TYR A 74 7.16 2.59 -10.44
N ALA A 75 8.13 1.72 -10.74
CA ALA A 75 8.41 0.53 -9.95
C ALA A 75 8.87 0.91 -8.53
N VAL A 76 9.84 1.82 -8.41
CA VAL A 76 10.32 2.32 -7.11
C VAL A 76 9.19 2.99 -6.34
N THR A 77 8.42 3.88 -7.00
CA THR A 77 7.28 4.57 -6.40
C THR A 77 6.25 3.58 -5.85
N GLY A 78 5.91 2.54 -6.62
CA GLY A 78 4.99 1.49 -6.19
C GLY A 78 5.47 0.74 -4.95
N ALA A 79 6.76 0.38 -4.91
CA ALA A 79 7.38 -0.29 -3.78
C ALA A 79 7.38 0.58 -2.51
N GLU A 80 7.69 1.88 -2.62
CA GLU A 80 7.66 2.81 -1.49
C GLU A 80 6.24 2.93 -0.90
N LEU A 81 5.22 3.05 -1.75
CA LEU A 81 3.83 3.06 -1.29
C LEU A 81 3.45 1.74 -0.63
N ALA A 82 3.87 0.61 -1.19
CA ALA A 82 3.63 -0.70 -0.58
C ALA A 82 4.27 -0.80 0.82
N VAL A 83 5.49 -0.29 1.00
CA VAL A 83 6.16 -0.29 2.31
C VAL A 83 5.47 0.63 3.30
N VAL A 84 5.16 1.88 2.92
CA VAL A 84 4.56 2.85 3.83
C VAL A 84 3.17 2.41 4.27
N PHE A 85 2.29 2.06 3.33
CA PHE A 85 0.92 1.68 3.66
C PHE A 85 0.82 0.27 4.27
N GLY A 86 1.71 -0.63 3.91
CA GLY A 86 1.86 -1.93 4.57
C GLY A 86 2.30 -1.77 6.03
N LEU A 87 3.21 -0.84 6.34
CA LEU A 87 3.60 -0.52 7.72
C LEU A 87 2.41 -0.01 8.54
N ILE A 88 1.58 0.90 7.97
CA ILE A 88 0.34 1.35 8.62
C ILE A 88 -0.56 0.15 8.93
N GLY A 89 -0.74 -0.76 7.97
CA GLY A 89 -1.50 -1.99 8.17
C GLY A 89 -0.92 -2.89 9.28
N LEU A 90 0.40 -3.08 9.29
CA LEU A 90 1.12 -3.88 10.29
C LEU A 90 1.12 -3.26 11.70
N ILE A 91 0.97 -1.94 11.83
CA ILE A 91 0.82 -1.26 13.13
C ILE A 91 -0.65 -1.32 13.59
N THR A 92 -1.58 -0.99 12.71
CA THR A 92 -3.00 -0.92 13.07
C THR A 92 -3.63 -2.29 13.31
N GLY A 93 -3.11 -3.34 12.64
CA GLY A 93 -3.55 -4.73 12.83
C GLY A 93 -3.35 -5.24 14.26
N PRO A 94 -2.15 -5.22 14.83
CA PRO A 94 -1.89 -5.58 16.23
C PRO A 94 -2.66 -4.74 17.24
N LEU A 95 -2.82 -3.43 17.02
CA LEU A 95 -3.64 -2.56 17.86
C LEU A 95 -5.12 -3.02 17.87
N TRP A 96 -5.63 -3.41 16.70
CA TRP A 96 -6.97 -3.99 16.59
C TRP A 96 -7.05 -5.35 17.25
N ALA A 97 -6.12 -6.27 16.94
CA ALA A 97 -6.08 -7.63 17.47
C ALA A 97 -6.03 -7.64 19.01
N ARG A 98 -5.21 -6.76 19.61
CA ARG A 98 -5.11 -6.65 21.08
C ARG A 98 -6.45 -6.33 21.72
N LYS A 99 -7.25 -5.46 21.11
CA LYS A 99 -8.55 -5.07 21.67
C LYS A 99 -9.67 -6.05 21.33
N ALA A 100 -9.65 -6.64 20.13
CA ALA A 100 -10.70 -7.53 19.66
C ALA A 100 -10.54 -8.97 20.17
N TRP A 101 -9.30 -9.46 20.26
CA TRP A 101 -9.00 -10.87 20.56
C TRP A 101 -8.02 -11.07 21.73
N GLY A 102 -7.54 -10.00 22.36
CA GLY A 102 -6.66 -10.07 23.53
C GLY A 102 -5.17 -10.32 23.22
N VAL A 103 -4.79 -10.52 21.97
CA VAL A 103 -3.43 -10.82 21.51
C VAL A 103 -2.90 -9.71 20.61
N TRP A 104 -1.58 -9.43 20.67
CA TRP A 104 -0.96 -8.46 19.79
C TRP A 104 -0.66 -9.05 18.41
N TRP A 105 -0.28 -10.33 18.36
CA TRP A 105 0.15 -11.03 17.15
C TRP A 105 -0.02 -12.53 17.31
N GLU A 106 -0.40 -13.18 16.22
CA GLU A 106 -0.37 -14.63 16.09
C GLU A 106 0.47 -15.00 14.87
N TRP A 107 1.31 -16.02 15.01
CA TRP A 107 2.11 -16.55 13.90
C TRP A 107 1.29 -17.50 13.03
N ASP A 108 0.11 -17.09 12.66
CA ASP A 108 -0.71 -17.80 11.68
C ASP A 108 -0.25 -17.52 10.24
N VAL A 109 -0.75 -18.31 9.30
CA VAL A 109 -0.35 -18.23 7.88
C VAL A 109 -0.66 -16.85 7.30
N LYS A 110 -1.82 -16.26 7.62
CA LYS A 110 -2.24 -14.96 7.09
C LYS A 110 -1.32 -13.83 7.51
N LEU A 111 -1.07 -13.72 8.81
CA LEU A 111 -0.27 -12.63 9.37
C LEU A 111 1.20 -12.79 8.98
N THR A 112 1.71 -14.03 9.00
CA THR A 112 3.07 -14.33 8.57
C THR A 112 3.28 -14.00 7.09
N LEU A 113 2.38 -14.41 6.19
CA LEU A 113 2.48 -14.08 4.78
C LEU A 113 2.38 -12.58 4.51
N ALA A 114 1.51 -11.86 5.24
CA ALA A 114 1.39 -10.40 5.12
C ALA A 114 2.71 -9.71 5.49
N LEU A 115 3.35 -10.15 6.59
CA LEU A 115 4.66 -9.65 7.00
C LEU A 115 5.75 -9.98 5.97
N VAL A 116 5.79 -11.21 5.45
CA VAL A 116 6.77 -11.63 4.43
C VAL A 116 6.64 -10.80 3.15
N VAL A 117 5.41 -10.58 2.66
CA VAL A 117 5.19 -9.71 1.49
C VAL A 117 5.68 -8.29 1.77
N TRP A 118 5.37 -7.72 2.92
CA TRP A 118 5.87 -6.40 3.30
C TRP A 118 7.40 -6.36 3.34
N LEU A 119 8.06 -7.33 4.00
CA LEU A 119 9.52 -7.45 4.04
C LEU A 119 10.14 -7.61 2.65
N THR A 120 9.45 -8.26 1.71
CA THR A 120 9.91 -8.38 0.32
C THR A 120 10.02 -7.00 -0.35
N PHE A 121 9.05 -6.09 -0.14
CA PHE A 121 9.13 -4.72 -0.66
C PHE A 121 10.15 -3.86 0.10
N VAL A 122 10.35 -4.09 1.40
CA VAL A 122 11.48 -3.50 2.14
C VAL A 122 12.81 -3.95 1.53
N ALA A 123 12.97 -5.24 1.27
CA ALA A 123 14.17 -5.79 0.61
C ALA A 123 14.36 -5.21 -0.81
N TYR A 124 13.28 -5.03 -1.58
CA TYR A 124 13.31 -4.32 -2.85
C TYR A 124 13.95 -2.92 -2.70
N LEU A 125 13.48 -2.11 -1.75
CA LEU A 125 13.99 -0.76 -1.54
C LEU A 125 15.44 -0.75 -1.03
N LEU A 126 15.81 -1.68 -0.14
CA LEU A 126 17.19 -1.82 0.33
C LEU A 126 18.13 -2.22 -0.82
N LEU A 127 17.70 -3.13 -1.68
CA LEU A 127 18.44 -3.52 -2.87
C LEU A 127 18.65 -2.34 -3.82
N ARG A 128 17.59 -1.53 -4.04
CA ARG A 128 17.68 -0.30 -4.84
C ARG A 128 18.62 0.74 -4.24
N ARG A 129 18.69 0.82 -2.91
CA ARG A 129 19.52 1.80 -2.19
C ARG A 129 20.98 1.41 -2.12
N TYR A 130 21.27 0.12 -1.92
CA TYR A 130 22.61 -0.36 -1.54
C TYR A 130 23.20 -1.40 -2.49
N GLY A 131 22.43 -1.90 -3.46
CA GLY A 131 22.86 -2.99 -4.35
C GLY A 131 23.86 -2.59 -5.45
N GLY A 132 24.10 -1.28 -5.64
CA GLY A 132 25.01 -0.80 -6.68
C GLY A 132 24.48 -0.94 -8.11
N PRO A 133 25.29 -0.63 -9.12
CA PRO A 133 24.92 -0.70 -10.53
C PRO A 133 24.41 -2.08 -10.93
N GLY A 134 23.29 -2.15 -11.66
CA GLY A 134 22.68 -3.39 -12.13
C GLY A 134 21.71 -4.05 -11.13
N SER A 135 21.60 -3.53 -9.89
CA SER A 135 20.65 -4.02 -8.90
C SER A 135 19.19 -3.81 -9.30
N GLU A 136 18.92 -2.91 -10.26
CA GLU A 136 17.58 -2.58 -10.76
C GLU A 136 16.86 -3.81 -11.32
N LYS A 137 17.56 -4.65 -12.09
CA LYS A 137 16.98 -5.88 -12.68
C LYS A 137 16.63 -6.91 -11.61
N LEU A 138 17.52 -7.08 -10.62
CA LEU A 138 17.27 -7.98 -9.50
C LEU A 138 16.11 -7.47 -8.64
N ALA A 139 16.08 -6.17 -8.33
CA ALA A 139 14.98 -5.54 -7.62
C ALA A 139 13.66 -5.71 -8.38
N ALA A 140 13.64 -5.54 -9.70
CA ALA A 140 12.46 -5.77 -10.52
C ALA A 140 11.93 -7.20 -10.35
N GLY A 141 12.79 -8.22 -10.34
CA GLY A 141 12.45 -9.61 -10.06
C GLY A 141 11.83 -9.78 -8.67
N VAL A 142 12.42 -9.15 -7.65
CA VAL A 142 11.92 -9.16 -6.27
C VAL A 142 10.53 -8.51 -6.18
N GLY A 143 10.30 -7.37 -6.85
CA GLY A 143 9.00 -6.70 -6.89
C GLY A 143 7.90 -7.55 -7.54
N ILE A 144 8.20 -8.22 -8.65
CA ILE A 144 7.29 -9.15 -9.32
C ILE A 144 6.96 -10.34 -8.40
N PHE A 145 7.98 -10.93 -7.76
CA PHE A 145 7.81 -12.02 -6.81
C PHE A 145 6.93 -11.61 -5.62
N GLY A 146 7.19 -10.43 -5.04
CA GLY A 146 6.40 -9.89 -3.93
C GLY A 146 4.92 -9.75 -4.29
N ALA A 147 4.60 -9.16 -5.45
CA ALA A 147 3.23 -9.00 -5.90
C ALA A 147 2.54 -10.34 -6.23
N ALA A 148 3.27 -11.31 -6.78
CA ALA A 148 2.73 -12.65 -7.07
C ALA A 148 2.29 -13.40 -5.80
N ASN A 149 2.80 -13.03 -4.62
CA ASN A 149 2.39 -13.62 -3.34
C ASN A 149 1.10 -12.99 -2.76
N ILE A 150 0.65 -11.83 -3.24
CA ILE A 150 -0.54 -11.13 -2.72
C ILE A 150 -1.82 -11.99 -2.79
N PRO A 151 -2.12 -12.70 -3.89
CA PRO A 151 -3.28 -13.59 -3.94
C PRO A 151 -3.25 -14.65 -2.83
N PHE A 152 -2.08 -15.23 -2.51
CA PHE A 152 -1.94 -16.19 -1.42
C PHE A 152 -2.23 -15.54 -0.06
N VAL A 153 -1.71 -14.34 0.19
CA VAL A 153 -2.05 -13.55 1.39
C VAL A 153 -3.54 -13.32 1.48
N TYR A 154 -4.19 -12.93 0.38
CA TYR A 154 -5.62 -12.59 0.37
C TYR A 154 -6.50 -13.82 0.66
N TYR A 155 -6.23 -14.95 -0.02
CA TYR A 155 -7.05 -16.16 0.11
C TYR A 155 -6.66 -17.06 1.28
N SER A 156 -5.50 -16.85 1.93
CA SER A 156 -5.00 -17.68 3.04
C SER A 156 -6.02 -17.84 4.18
N VAL A 157 -6.80 -16.79 4.46
CA VAL A 157 -7.86 -16.80 5.50
C VAL A 157 -9.00 -17.81 5.23
N ASN A 158 -9.14 -18.25 4.00
CA ASN A 158 -10.16 -19.21 3.60
C ASN A 158 -9.62 -20.66 3.60
N TRP A 159 -8.28 -20.82 3.49
CA TRP A 159 -7.62 -22.13 3.38
C TRP A 159 -7.03 -22.62 4.70
N TRP A 160 -6.57 -21.68 5.55
CA TRP A 160 -5.92 -22.00 6.81
C TRP A 160 -6.63 -21.36 8.00
N ARG A 161 -6.42 -21.97 9.18
CA ARG A 161 -6.91 -21.42 10.44
C ARG A 161 -6.15 -20.13 10.77
N THR A 162 -6.88 -19.05 11.07
CA THR A 162 -6.34 -17.74 11.42
C THR A 162 -7.31 -17.01 12.33
N ILE A 163 -6.81 -16.10 13.15
CA ILE A 163 -7.65 -15.14 13.90
C ILE A 163 -8.20 -14.02 13.01
N HIS A 164 -7.59 -13.80 11.85
CA HIS A 164 -7.96 -12.71 10.95
C HIS A 164 -9.34 -12.96 10.32
N PRO A 165 -10.20 -11.92 10.22
CA PRO A 165 -11.50 -12.03 9.56
C PRO A 165 -11.40 -12.55 8.12
N LYS A 166 -12.40 -13.30 7.69
CA LYS A 166 -12.49 -13.87 6.33
C LYS A 166 -12.74 -12.79 5.27
N THR A 167 -12.48 -13.11 4.02
CA THR A 167 -12.72 -12.23 2.86
C THR A 167 -14.18 -11.82 2.69
N SER A 168 -15.12 -12.55 3.28
CA SER A 168 -16.56 -12.26 3.26
C SER A 168 -16.98 -11.03 4.10
N VAL A 169 -16.12 -10.50 4.96
CA VAL A 169 -16.47 -9.35 5.83
C VAL A 169 -16.85 -8.11 5.03
N VAL A 170 -16.07 -7.73 4.02
CA VAL A 170 -16.36 -6.52 3.20
C VAL A 170 -17.68 -6.64 2.44
N PRO A 171 -17.98 -7.74 1.73
CA PRO A 171 -19.27 -7.94 1.09
C PRO A 171 -20.47 -7.94 2.05
N SER A 172 -20.27 -8.39 3.29
CA SER A 172 -21.35 -8.51 4.30
C SER A 172 -21.61 -7.22 5.11
N LEU A 173 -20.86 -6.14 4.88
CA LEU A 173 -21.08 -4.88 5.58
C LEU A 173 -22.48 -4.35 5.41
N GLY A 174 -23.12 -3.95 6.52
CA GLY A 174 -24.41 -3.27 6.52
C GLY A 174 -24.40 -1.93 5.76
N PRO A 175 -25.57 -1.42 5.32
CA PRO A 175 -25.65 -0.23 4.47
C PRO A 175 -24.91 0.98 5.05
N GLY A 176 -25.09 1.31 6.33
CA GLY A 176 -24.43 2.44 6.99
C GLY A 176 -22.92 2.29 7.15
N MET A 177 -22.42 1.07 7.30
CA MET A 177 -21.00 0.77 7.37
C MET A 177 -20.36 0.76 5.98
N ARG A 178 -21.06 0.23 4.99
CA ARG A 178 -20.58 0.09 3.61
C ARG A 178 -20.26 1.44 2.97
N GLY A 179 -21.12 2.44 3.14
CA GLY A 179 -20.91 3.79 2.61
C GLY A 179 -19.64 4.43 3.17
N THR A 180 -19.47 4.42 4.50
CA THR A 180 -18.26 4.92 5.16
C THR A 180 -17.01 4.16 4.72
N PHE A 181 -17.09 2.84 4.58
CA PHE A 181 -15.96 2.01 4.14
C PHE A 181 -15.48 2.42 2.74
N TRP A 182 -16.37 2.44 1.75
CA TRP A 182 -15.98 2.77 0.38
C TRP A 182 -15.57 4.23 0.22
N PHE A 183 -16.14 5.15 1.03
CA PHE A 183 -15.65 6.53 1.12
C PHE A 183 -14.19 6.57 1.59
N CYS A 184 -13.82 5.83 2.64
CA CYS A 184 -12.43 5.74 3.12
C CYS A 184 -11.51 5.08 2.06
N VAL A 185 -11.95 3.98 1.43
CA VAL A 185 -11.17 3.36 0.33
C VAL A 185 -10.92 4.37 -0.78
N MET A 186 -11.94 5.12 -1.22
CA MET A 186 -11.80 6.14 -2.25
C MET A 186 -10.80 7.23 -1.84
N ALA A 187 -10.89 7.74 -0.59
CA ALA A 187 -9.97 8.74 -0.08
C ALA A 187 -8.51 8.25 -0.12
N PHE A 188 -8.25 7.02 0.32
CA PHE A 188 -6.92 6.42 0.29
C PHE A 188 -6.42 6.17 -1.14
N MET A 189 -7.27 5.73 -2.06
CA MET A 189 -6.90 5.51 -3.46
C MET A 189 -6.60 6.83 -4.19
N LEU A 190 -7.36 7.90 -3.92
CA LEU A 190 -7.06 9.23 -4.46
C LEU A 190 -5.77 9.80 -3.87
N LEU A 191 -5.50 9.57 -2.58
CA LEU A 191 -4.21 9.88 -1.97
C LEU A 191 -3.08 9.13 -2.66
N MET A 192 -3.25 7.84 -2.96
CA MET A 192 -2.27 7.06 -3.71
C MET A 192 -1.97 7.70 -5.07
N VAL A 193 -2.99 8.09 -5.84
CA VAL A 193 -2.79 8.76 -7.16
C VAL A 193 -1.98 10.05 -7.00
N LEU A 194 -2.30 10.85 -5.97
CA LEU A 194 -1.57 12.08 -5.67
C LEU A 194 -0.10 11.81 -5.34
N LEU A 195 0.16 10.80 -4.48
CA LEU A 195 1.50 10.41 -4.07
C LEU A 195 2.32 9.83 -5.22
N VAL A 196 1.71 8.98 -6.07
CA VAL A 196 2.37 8.46 -7.30
C VAL A 196 2.78 9.62 -8.20
N ALA A 197 1.87 10.56 -8.49
CA ALA A 197 2.19 11.70 -9.34
C ALA A 197 3.32 12.58 -8.80
N LEU A 198 3.33 12.80 -7.47
CA LEU A 198 4.38 13.55 -6.78
C LEU A 198 5.71 12.80 -6.81
N ARG A 199 5.68 11.52 -6.45
CA ARG A 199 6.89 10.73 -6.26
C ARG A 199 7.60 10.42 -7.59
N VAL A 200 6.86 10.06 -8.64
CA VAL A 200 7.43 9.88 -9.99
C VAL A 200 8.07 11.18 -10.49
N ARG A 201 7.45 12.33 -10.21
CA ARG A 201 8.04 13.62 -10.56
C ARG A 201 9.36 13.86 -9.81
N LEU A 202 9.44 13.54 -8.53
CA LEU A 202 10.67 13.66 -7.74
C LEU A 202 11.77 12.74 -8.28
N GLU A 203 11.45 11.50 -8.68
CA GLU A 203 12.41 10.59 -9.29
C GLU A 203 12.96 11.13 -10.62
N ARG A 204 12.10 11.68 -11.47
CA ARG A 204 12.53 12.34 -12.72
C ARG A 204 13.48 13.52 -12.46
N GLN A 205 13.17 14.35 -11.46
CA GLN A 205 14.02 15.48 -11.11
C GLN A 205 15.37 15.02 -10.55
N ARG A 206 15.37 13.97 -9.74
CA ARG A 206 16.60 13.36 -9.21
C ARG A 206 17.46 12.82 -10.33
N ALA A 207 16.90 12.06 -11.26
CA ALA A 207 17.61 11.53 -12.40
C ALA A 207 18.25 12.65 -13.27
N LEU A 208 17.55 13.78 -13.47
CA LEU A 208 18.10 14.94 -14.17
C LEU A 208 19.28 15.57 -13.44
N VAL A 209 19.22 15.65 -12.11
CA VAL A 209 20.34 16.17 -11.31
C VAL A 209 21.54 15.23 -11.38
N ASP A 210 21.31 13.91 -11.30
CA ASP A 210 22.38 12.90 -11.41
C ASP A 210 23.04 12.97 -12.80
N ASP A 211 22.26 13.10 -13.88
CA ASP A 211 22.78 13.25 -15.26
C ASP A 211 23.64 14.53 -15.40
N LEU A 212 23.22 15.66 -14.79
CA LEU A 212 24.01 16.93 -14.82
C LEU A 212 25.34 16.80 -14.04
N TYR A 213 25.37 16.08 -12.94
CA TYR A 213 26.64 15.83 -12.22
C TYR A 213 27.63 15.04 -13.07
N LEU A 214 27.15 14.02 -13.79
CA LEU A 214 28.01 13.23 -14.69
C LEU A 214 28.60 14.08 -15.82
N GLU A 215 27.79 15.01 -16.41
CA GLU A 215 28.29 15.94 -17.44
C GLU A 215 29.33 16.95 -16.93
N LEU A 216 29.37 17.23 -15.62
CA LEU A 216 30.37 18.15 -15.04
C LEU A 216 31.67 17.45 -14.63
N GLU A 217 31.66 16.13 -14.52
CA GLU A 217 32.84 15.31 -14.17
C GLU A 217 33.62 14.88 -15.42
N ASP A 218 33.03 14.95 -16.64
CA ASP A 218 33.67 14.73 -17.95
C ASP A 218 34.34 16.01 -18.49
#